data_4ef253e749dea66bdd454ce1d67525c4
#
_entry.id   4ef253e749dea66bdd454ce1d67525c4
#
_cell.length_a   1.000
_cell.length_b   1.000
_cell.length_c   1.000
_cell.angle_alpha   90.00
_cell.angle_beta   90.00
_cell.angle_gamma   90.00
#
_symmetry.space_group_name_H-M   'P 1'
#
loop_
_entity.id
_entity.type
_entity.pdbx_description
1 polymer ?
#
loop_
_entity_poly.entity_id
_entity_poly.type
_entity_poly.pdbx_seq_one_letter_code
_entity_poly.pdbx_strand_id
1 'polypeptide(L)' 'MEDLVTYLARSLVDNPDEVTVTRAERDGATVLELRVAEADVGKVIGRQGRIARALRTIVRASGAHQNERVQLEIVNE' A
#
# COMPACT_ATOMS: atom_id res chain seq x y z
N MET A 1 -9.06 1.54 6.23
CA MET A 1 -8.27 1.21 5.04
C MET A 1 -6.78 1.16 5.34
N GLU A 2 -6.26 2.14 6.06
CA GLU A 2 -4.84 2.14 6.43
C GLU A 2 -4.45 0.89 7.21
N ASP A 3 -5.31 0.44 8.10
CA ASP A 3 -5.04 -0.75 8.90
C ASP A 3 -4.91 -2.01 8.05
N LEU A 4 -5.71 -2.11 7.00
CA LEU A 4 -5.64 -3.25 6.08
C LEU A 4 -4.31 -3.26 5.34
N VAL A 5 -3.90 -2.11 4.79
CA VAL A 5 -2.65 -2.00 4.07
C VAL A 5 -1.47 -2.27 4.99
N THR A 6 -1.51 -1.72 6.21
CA THR A 6 -0.46 -1.93 7.20
C THR A 6 -0.32 -3.41 7.52
N TYR A 7 -1.44 -4.08 7.75
CA TYR A 7 -1.43 -5.51 8.06
C TYR A 7 -0.83 -6.33 6.91
N LEU A 8 -1.28 -6.05 5.69
CA LEU A 8 -0.79 -6.79 4.52
C LEU A 8 0.70 -6.56 4.31
N ALA A 9 1.15 -5.31 4.41
CA ALA A 9 2.56 -5.00 4.22
C ALA A 9 3.43 -5.66 5.29
N ARG A 10 3.00 -5.59 6.54
CA ARG A 10 3.74 -6.23 7.64
C ARG A 10 3.87 -7.73 7.45
N SER A 11 2.88 -8.36 6.84
CA SER A 11 2.90 -9.79 6.59
C SER A 11 3.91 -10.19 5.52
N LEU A 12 4.34 -9.24 4.69
CA LEU A 12 5.21 -9.50 3.55
C LEU A 12 6.68 -9.20 3.82
N VAL A 13 6.97 -8.34 4.79
CA VAL A 13 8.32 -7.80 4.97
C VAL A 13 9.07 -8.46 6.12
N ASP A 14 10.39 -8.26 6.12
CA ASP A 14 11.24 -8.74 7.22
C ASP A 14 11.34 -7.72 8.36
N ASN A 15 11.06 -6.46 8.09
CA ASN A 15 11.15 -5.36 9.06
C ASN A 15 9.79 -4.71 9.26
N PRO A 16 8.85 -5.41 9.92
CA PRO A 16 7.49 -4.88 10.05
C PRO A 16 7.41 -3.57 10.84
N ASP A 17 8.37 -3.31 11.73
CA ASP A 17 8.38 -2.08 12.51
C ASP A 17 8.63 -0.85 11.66
N GLU A 18 9.14 -1.01 10.44
CA GLU A 18 9.42 0.09 9.53
C GLU A 18 8.29 0.33 8.53
N VAL A 19 7.21 -0.43 8.62
CA VAL A 19 6.06 -0.22 7.75
C VAL A 19 5.26 0.98 8.25
N THR A 20 5.05 1.96 7.39
CA THR A 20 4.18 3.11 7.69
C THR A 20 3.24 3.35 6.52
N VAL A 21 2.01 3.76 6.84
CA VAL A 21 1.01 4.10 5.84
C VAL A 21 0.52 5.50 6.16
N THR A 22 0.64 6.40 5.21
CA THR A 22 0.24 7.79 5.35
C THR A 22 -0.89 8.09 4.38
N ARG A 23 -1.89 8.82 4.86
CA ARG A 23 -3.04 9.20 4.04
C ARG A 23 -2.84 10.61 3.51
N ALA A 24 -3.04 10.78 2.21
CA ALA A 24 -2.99 12.08 1.56
C ALA A 24 -4.18 12.19 0.61
N GLU A 25 -4.51 13.41 0.21
CA GLU A 25 -5.57 13.64 -0.74
C GLU A 25 -5.01 14.37 -1.95
N ARG A 26 -5.34 13.87 -3.15
CA ARG A 26 -4.92 14.47 -4.41
C ARG A 26 -6.04 14.31 -5.44
N ASP A 27 -6.43 15.43 -6.04
CA ASP A 27 -7.40 15.42 -7.15
C ASP A 27 -8.69 14.69 -6.83
N GLY A 28 -9.18 14.85 -5.60
CA GLY A 28 -10.44 14.23 -5.18
C GLY A 28 -10.33 12.76 -4.82
N ALA A 29 -9.12 12.22 -4.80
CA ALA A 29 -8.89 10.83 -4.40
C ALA A 29 -8.04 10.77 -3.14
N THR A 30 -8.29 9.74 -2.33
CA THR A 30 -7.43 9.44 -1.20
C THR A 30 -6.25 8.60 -1.70
N VAL A 31 -5.05 9.00 -1.35
CA VAL A 31 -3.85 8.26 -1.69
C VAL A 31 -3.24 7.73 -0.39
N LEU A 32 -3.05 6.42 -0.33
CA LEU A 32 -2.36 5.80 0.78
C LEU A 32 -0.91 5.58 0.37
N GLU A 33 0.00 6.20 1.09
CA GLU A 33 1.42 6.11 0.81
C GLU A 33 2.04 5.07 1.73
N LEU A 34 2.49 3.99 1.15
CA LEU A 34 3.10 2.89 1.89
C LEU A 34 4.62 3.03 1.83
N ARG A 35 5.23 3.03 3.01
CA ARG A 35 6.68 3.03 3.14
C ARG A 35 7.12 1.82 3.93
N VAL A 36 8.20 1.20 3.48
CA VAL A 36 8.78 0.04 4.15
C VAL A 36 10.30 0.25 4.21
N ALA A 37 10.98 -0.63 4.94
CA ALA A 37 12.44 -0.60 4.95
C ALA A 37 12.96 -0.75 3.51
N GLU A 38 14.04 -0.05 3.19
CA GLU A 38 14.61 -0.10 1.84
C GLU A 38 14.86 -1.54 1.38
N ALA A 39 15.38 -2.38 2.27
CA ALA A 39 15.63 -3.77 1.96
C ALA A 39 14.37 -4.57 1.66
N ASP A 40 13.21 -4.07 2.06
CA ASP A 40 11.94 -4.78 1.89
C ASP A 40 11.11 -4.30 0.71
N VAL A 41 11.56 -3.26 0.01
CA VAL A 41 10.79 -2.69 -1.10
C VAL A 41 10.43 -3.75 -2.13
N GLY A 42 11.40 -4.62 -2.48
CA GLY A 42 11.16 -5.69 -3.42
C GLY A 42 10.08 -6.68 -2.97
N LYS A 43 9.88 -6.81 -1.66
CA LYS A 43 8.88 -7.74 -1.11
C LYS A 43 7.45 -7.24 -1.25
N VAL A 44 7.27 -5.92 -1.32
CA VAL A 44 5.93 -5.35 -1.52
C VAL A 44 5.65 -5.05 -2.99
N ILE A 45 6.68 -5.07 -3.83
CA ILE A 45 6.50 -4.92 -5.27
C ILE A 45 6.34 -6.29 -5.92
N GLY A 46 7.20 -7.23 -5.57
CA GLY A 46 7.16 -8.57 -6.11
C GLY A 46 7.72 -8.66 -7.51
N ARG A 47 7.85 -9.90 -8.01
CA ARG A 47 8.35 -10.15 -9.35
C ARG A 47 7.41 -9.53 -10.38
N GLN A 48 7.95 -8.70 -11.26
CA GLN A 48 7.20 -8.01 -12.30
C GLN A 48 6.06 -7.13 -11.75
N GLY A 49 6.19 -6.71 -10.50
CA GLY A 49 5.20 -5.85 -9.87
C GLY A 49 3.90 -6.55 -9.47
N ARG A 50 3.90 -7.88 -9.41
CA ARG A 50 2.67 -8.63 -9.15
C ARG A 50 2.07 -8.37 -7.77
N ILE A 51 2.91 -8.27 -6.74
CA ILE A 51 2.42 -8.02 -5.40
C ILE A 51 1.87 -6.61 -5.31
N ALA A 52 2.59 -5.62 -5.84
CA ALA A 52 2.12 -4.24 -5.85
C ALA A 52 0.78 -4.13 -6.58
N ARG A 53 0.63 -4.82 -7.70
CA ARG A 53 -0.61 -4.80 -8.46
C ARG A 53 -1.76 -5.41 -7.67
N ALA A 54 -1.50 -6.52 -6.97
CA ALA A 54 -2.50 -7.16 -6.12
C ALA A 54 -2.91 -6.23 -4.97
N LEU A 55 -1.96 -5.58 -4.33
CA LEU A 55 -2.25 -4.63 -3.25
C LEU A 55 -3.11 -3.47 -3.77
N ARG A 56 -2.77 -2.94 -4.93
CA ARG A 56 -3.54 -1.86 -5.54
C ARG A 56 -4.97 -2.29 -5.85
N THR A 57 -5.13 -3.51 -6.32
CA THR A 57 -6.45 -4.05 -6.63
C THR A 57 -7.30 -4.19 -5.37
N ILE A 58 -6.71 -4.68 -4.29
CA ILE A 58 -7.41 -4.82 -3.01
C ILE A 58 -7.83 -3.45 -2.48
N VAL A 59 -6.93 -2.48 -2.51
CA VAL A 59 -7.23 -1.13 -2.02
C VAL A 59 -8.33 -0.48 -2.83
N ARG A 60 -8.25 -0.60 -4.16
CA ARG A 60 -9.25 -0.01 -5.04
C ARG A 60 -10.63 -0.64 -4.83
N ALA A 61 -10.68 -1.96 -4.71
CA ALA A 61 -11.94 -2.66 -4.48
C ALA A 61 -12.55 -2.31 -3.13
N SER A 62 -11.73 -2.21 -2.09
CA SER A 62 -12.19 -1.84 -0.76
C SER A 62 -12.73 -0.42 -0.75
N GLY A 63 -12.06 0.50 -1.44
CA GLY A 63 -12.52 1.88 -1.55
C GLY A 63 -13.85 1.98 -2.28
N ALA A 64 -13.97 1.27 -3.40
CA ALA A 64 -15.20 1.28 -4.18
C ALA A 64 -16.38 0.75 -3.36
N HIS A 65 -16.15 -0.25 -2.53
CA HIS A 65 -17.17 -0.80 -1.66
C HIS A 65 -17.68 0.23 -0.65
N GLN A 66 -16.87 1.22 -0.33
CA GLN A 66 -17.22 2.29 0.61
C GLN A 66 -17.54 3.61 -0.10
N ASN A 67 -17.72 3.57 -1.42
CA ASN A 67 -17.93 4.77 -2.24
C ASN A 67 -16.79 5.77 -2.12
N GLU A 68 -15.56 5.26 -1.98
CA GLU A 68 -14.36 6.07 -1.86
C GLU A 68 -13.42 5.77 -3.01
N ARG A 69 -12.82 6.83 -3.55
CA ARG A 69 -11.75 6.66 -4.54
C ARG A 69 -10.42 6.61 -3.78
N VAL A 70 -9.85 5.42 -3.68
CA VAL A 70 -8.62 5.20 -2.94
C VAL A 70 -7.56 4.60 -3.86
N GLN A 71 -6.36 5.15 -3.80
CA GLN A 71 -5.22 4.67 -4.56
C GLN A 71 -4.09 4.33 -3.60
N LEU A 72 -3.27 3.37 -3.99
CA LEU A 72 -2.10 2.98 -3.21
C LEU A 72 -0.84 3.39 -3.96
N GLU A 73 0.06 4.07 -3.26
CA GLU A 73 1.37 4.43 -3.78
C GLU A 73 2.43 3.80 -2.89
N ILE A 74 3.35 3.05 -3.49
CA ILE A 74 4.49 2.50 -2.76
C ILE A 74 5.63 3.47 -2.94
N VAL A 75 6.03 4.10 -1.84
CA VAL A 75 7.06 5.12 -1.87
C VAL A 75 8.42 4.45 -1.76
N ASN A 76 9.27 4.74 -2.73
CA ASN A 76 10.62 4.22 -2.79
C ASN A 76 11.58 5.40 -2.77
N GLU A 77 12.13 5.67 -1.60
CA GLU A 77 13.07 6.77 -1.43
C GLU A 77 14.52 6.34 -1.59
#